data_3f5db82b36800bd9339b562d2561ff4f
#
_entry.id   3f5db82b36800bd9339b562d2561ff4f
#
_cell.length_a   1.000
_cell.length_b   1.000
_cell.length_c   1.000
_cell.angle_alpha   90.00
_cell.angle_beta   90.00
_cell.angle_gamma   90.00
#
_symmetry.space_group_name_H-M   'P 1'
#
loop_
_entity.id
_entity.type
_entity.pdbx_description
1 polymer ?
#
loop_
_entity_poly.entity_id
_entity_poly.type
_entity_poly.pdbx_seq_one_letter_code
_entity_poly.pdbx_strand_id
1 'polypeptide(L)'
;MNWLRSSTKAVDTVVKSRFDEQRFFNILKPFFGGKYTQEQVNGINGILAAFKDTLAYALATAYHETGRRMVPVREGFAKTNQGAINAVAKLASKRGSHSAPAKYGKPAGPYGHVYYGRGHVQLTWHHNYKGSSKDAGVDLEKYPDKMLDPVISARVLIRGIMDGRWNGKGKDIDFYEGEDDKLSREEAIQARHLVNVQDKALTIAAYFESFYNALKASGFK
;
A
#
# COMPACT_ATOMS: atom_id res chain seq x y z
N MET A 1 10.95 -30.22 14.83
CA MET A 1 10.57 -28.84 14.48
C MET A 1 10.11 -28.73 13.02
N ASN A 2 9.00 -29.35 12.62
CA ASN A 2 8.54 -29.37 11.21
C ASN A 2 7.01 -29.23 11.07
N TRP A 3 6.34 -28.62 12.05
CA TRP A 3 4.89 -28.48 12.04
C TRP A 3 4.36 -27.18 11.43
N LEU A 4 5.18 -26.14 11.33
CA LEU A 4 4.77 -24.81 10.82
C LEU A 4 4.82 -24.66 9.28
N ARG A 5 5.43 -25.61 8.56
CA ARG A 5 5.53 -25.56 7.08
C ARG A 5 4.39 -26.26 6.33
N SER A 6 3.60 -27.14 7.01
CA SER A 6 2.51 -27.87 6.34
C SER A 6 1.18 -27.09 6.36
N SER A 7 0.94 -26.27 7.36
CA SER A 7 -0.31 -25.52 7.49
C SER A 7 -0.43 -24.34 6.52
N THR A 8 0.68 -23.64 6.22
CA THR A 8 0.67 -22.53 5.26
C THR A 8 0.41 -22.99 3.82
N LYS A 9 1.01 -24.11 3.38
CA LYS A 9 0.75 -24.64 2.03
C LYS A 9 -0.68 -25.14 1.84
N ALA A 10 -1.29 -25.72 2.86
CA ALA A 10 -2.67 -26.22 2.79
C ALA A 10 -3.69 -25.07 2.76
N VAL A 11 -3.46 -24.00 3.51
CA VAL A 11 -4.31 -22.80 3.51
C VAL A 11 -4.20 -22.05 2.17
N ASP A 12 -2.99 -21.86 1.62
CA ASP A 12 -2.78 -21.26 0.31
C ASP A 12 -3.46 -22.05 -0.82
N THR A 13 -3.46 -23.39 -0.75
CA THR A 13 -4.09 -24.24 -1.75
C THR A 13 -5.61 -24.19 -1.69
N VAL A 14 -6.20 -24.11 -0.49
CA VAL A 14 -7.66 -24.06 -0.29
C VAL A 14 -8.22 -22.68 -0.68
N VAL A 15 -7.50 -21.59 -0.45
CA VAL A 15 -7.91 -20.24 -0.85
C VAL A 15 -7.80 -20.08 -2.36
N LYS A 16 -6.75 -20.56 -3.01
CA LYS A 16 -6.60 -20.53 -4.48
C LYS A 16 -7.66 -21.35 -5.21
N SER A 17 -8.21 -22.41 -4.60
CA SER A 17 -9.24 -23.25 -5.25
C SER A 17 -10.65 -22.62 -5.29
N ARG A 18 -10.88 -21.49 -4.63
CA ARG A 18 -12.18 -20.81 -4.56
C ARG A 18 -12.22 -19.40 -5.14
N PHE A 19 -11.07 -18.79 -5.42
CA PHE A 19 -10.96 -17.44 -5.97
C PHE A 19 -10.85 -17.50 -7.49
N ASP A 20 -11.86 -16.96 -8.17
CA ASP A 20 -11.88 -16.81 -9.63
C ASP A 20 -11.13 -15.53 -10.03
N GLU A 21 -9.83 -15.65 -10.23
CA GLU A 21 -8.94 -14.55 -10.63
C GLU A 21 -9.39 -13.92 -11.96
N GLN A 22 -9.80 -14.72 -12.92
CA GLN A 22 -10.26 -14.21 -14.21
C GLN A 22 -11.51 -13.36 -14.06
N ARG A 23 -12.47 -13.80 -13.27
CA ARG A 23 -13.69 -13.03 -12.95
C ARG A 23 -13.34 -11.72 -12.24
N PHE A 24 -12.43 -11.75 -11.28
CA PHE A 24 -11.95 -10.56 -10.58
C PHE A 24 -11.39 -9.52 -11.56
N PHE A 25 -10.45 -9.91 -12.42
CA PHE A 25 -9.89 -9.01 -13.42
C PHE A 25 -10.93 -8.52 -14.44
N ASN A 26 -11.88 -9.35 -14.83
CA ASN A 26 -12.96 -8.95 -15.75
C ASN A 26 -13.88 -7.89 -15.13
N ILE A 27 -14.25 -8.02 -13.85
CA ILE A 27 -15.08 -7.05 -13.14
C ILE A 27 -14.36 -5.70 -13.03
N LEU A 28 -13.07 -5.70 -12.73
CA LEU A 28 -12.30 -4.47 -12.57
C LEU A 28 -11.79 -3.86 -13.89
N LYS A 29 -11.93 -4.55 -15.02
CA LYS A 29 -11.42 -4.10 -16.31
C LYS A 29 -11.87 -2.70 -16.71
N PRO A 30 -13.15 -2.29 -16.55
CA PRO A 30 -13.59 -0.92 -16.83
C PRO A 30 -12.89 0.11 -15.93
N PHE A 31 -12.62 -0.24 -14.68
CA PHE A 31 -11.94 0.61 -13.70
C PHE A 31 -10.51 0.95 -14.13
N PHE A 32 -9.85 0.07 -14.88
CA PHE A 32 -8.53 0.27 -15.49
C PHE A 32 -8.57 0.78 -16.92
N GLY A 33 -9.70 1.36 -17.37
CA GLY A 33 -9.84 1.90 -18.72
C GLY A 33 -10.00 0.83 -19.81
N GLY A 34 -10.54 -0.34 -19.47
CA GLY A 34 -10.88 -1.42 -20.39
C GLY A 34 -9.73 -2.37 -20.73
N LYS A 35 -8.53 -2.14 -20.22
CA LYS A 35 -7.34 -2.99 -20.42
C LYS A 35 -6.38 -2.88 -19.26
N TYR A 36 -5.55 -3.91 -19.09
CA TYR A 36 -4.44 -3.92 -18.16
C TYR A 36 -3.11 -3.88 -18.88
N THR A 37 -2.11 -3.25 -18.26
CA THR A 37 -0.72 -3.52 -18.57
C THR A 37 -0.26 -4.77 -17.82
N GLN A 38 0.80 -5.44 -18.31
CA GLN A 38 1.38 -6.57 -17.58
C GLN A 38 1.87 -6.17 -16.18
N GLU A 39 2.40 -4.96 -16.03
CA GLU A 39 2.83 -4.42 -14.74
C GLU A 39 1.67 -4.28 -13.75
N GLN A 40 0.50 -3.82 -14.21
CA GLN A 40 -0.70 -3.73 -13.37
C GLN A 40 -1.17 -5.11 -12.91
N VAL A 41 -1.19 -6.10 -13.80
CA VAL A 41 -1.55 -7.49 -13.43
C VAL A 41 -0.57 -8.04 -12.41
N ASN A 42 0.73 -7.90 -12.64
CA ASN A 42 1.76 -8.37 -11.71
C ASN A 42 1.68 -7.67 -10.35
N GLY A 43 1.43 -6.35 -10.33
CA GLY A 43 1.29 -5.58 -9.11
C GLY A 43 0.07 -5.98 -8.28
N ILE A 44 -1.08 -6.15 -8.93
CA ILE A 44 -2.31 -6.66 -8.29
C ILE A 44 -2.05 -8.05 -7.71
N ASN A 45 -1.52 -8.98 -8.50
CA ASN A 45 -1.23 -10.34 -8.05
C ASN A 45 -0.23 -10.37 -6.89
N GLY A 46 0.75 -9.47 -6.87
CA GLY A 46 1.69 -9.31 -5.76
C GLY A 46 0.99 -8.91 -4.45
N ILE A 47 -0.05 -8.10 -4.52
CA ILE A 47 -0.85 -7.70 -3.36
C ILE A 47 -1.83 -8.83 -2.98
N LEU A 48 -2.51 -9.47 -3.95
CA LEU A 48 -3.42 -10.60 -3.72
C LEU A 48 -2.74 -11.79 -3.02
N ALA A 49 -1.45 -11.99 -3.24
CA ALA A 49 -0.67 -13.05 -2.60
C ALA A 49 -0.39 -12.79 -1.12
N ALA A 50 -0.65 -11.59 -0.63
CA ALA A 50 -0.13 -11.17 0.65
C ALA A 50 -1.11 -11.34 1.84
N PHE A 51 -2.46 -11.11 1.75
CA PHE A 51 -3.39 -11.28 2.91
C PHE A 51 -4.89 -11.21 2.61
N LYS A 52 -5.75 -11.64 3.61
CA LYS A 52 -7.19 -11.86 3.46
C LYS A 52 -8.09 -10.63 3.69
N ASP A 53 -8.04 -9.97 4.81
CA ASP A 53 -9.20 -9.17 5.28
C ASP A 53 -9.11 -7.67 4.98
N THR A 54 -7.91 -7.13 4.88
CA THR A 54 -7.65 -5.74 4.48
C THR A 54 -7.34 -5.54 3.00
N LEU A 55 -7.48 -6.61 2.23
CA LEU A 55 -7.00 -6.67 0.84
C LEU A 55 -7.64 -5.60 -0.05
N ALA A 56 -8.96 -5.41 0.06
CA ALA A 56 -9.66 -4.40 -0.74
C ALA A 56 -9.15 -2.98 -0.44
N TYR A 57 -8.88 -2.70 0.83
CA TYR A 57 -8.37 -1.39 1.25
C TYR A 57 -6.90 -1.19 0.84
N ALA A 58 -6.09 -2.23 0.93
CA ALA A 58 -4.71 -2.22 0.44
C ALA A 58 -4.64 -2.00 -1.07
N LEU A 59 -5.50 -2.69 -1.84
CA LEU A 59 -5.61 -2.50 -3.29
C LEU A 59 -6.05 -1.08 -3.65
N ALA A 60 -7.05 -0.53 -2.96
CA ALA A 60 -7.53 0.84 -3.16
C ALA A 60 -6.42 1.87 -2.86
N THR A 61 -5.69 1.67 -1.77
CA THR A 61 -4.55 2.50 -1.38
C THR A 61 -3.45 2.45 -2.43
N ALA A 62 -3.01 1.24 -2.84
CA ALA A 62 -2.00 1.07 -3.88
C ALA A 62 -2.43 1.70 -5.20
N TYR A 63 -3.69 1.53 -5.61
CA TYR A 63 -4.25 2.13 -6.82
C TYR A 63 -4.14 3.65 -6.80
N HIS A 64 -4.47 4.27 -5.67
CA HIS A 64 -4.38 5.73 -5.51
C HIS A 64 -2.92 6.20 -5.50
N GLU A 65 -2.11 5.67 -4.59
CA GLU A 65 -0.75 6.15 -4.31
C GLU A 65 0.22 5.91 -5.49
N THR A 66 -0.04 4.89 -6.30
CA THR A 66 0.77 4.60 -7.50
C THR A 66 0.25 5.27 -8.77
N GLY A 67 -0.78 6.12 -8.68
CA GLY A 67 -1.42 6.72 -9.84
C GLY A 67 -1.96 5.67 -10.81
N ARG A 68 -2.64 4.65 -10.29
CA ARG A 68 -3.26 3.51 -11.01
C ARG A 68 -2.26 2.51 -11.63
N ARG A 69 -0.94 2.63 -11.35
CA ARG A 69 0.07 1.75 -11.93
C ARG A 69 0.15 0.38 -11.26
N MET A 70 -0.27 0.29 -10.00
CA MET A 70 -0.21 -0.93 -9.17
C MET A 70 1.20 -1.51 -8.99
N VAL A 71 2.23 -0.73 -9.24
CA VAL A 71 3.64 -1.08 -9.02
C VAL A 71 4.30 -0.04 -8.11
N PRO A 72 5.34 -0.42 -7.36
CA PRO A 72 6.03 0.53 -6.50
C PRO A 72 6.63 1.68 -7.32
N VAL A 73 6.39 2.90 -6.87
CA VAL A 73 6.88 4.11 -7.56
C VAL A 73 7.65 5.01 -6.61
N ARG A 74 8.49 5.86 -7.17
CA ARG A 74 9.11 7.00 -6.48
C ARG A 74 8.18 8.21 -6.51
N GLU A 75 8.31 9.07 -5.52
CA GLU A 75 7.58 10.33 -5.45
C GLU A 75 7.71 11.12 -6.76
N GLY A 76 6.60 11.75 -7.18
CA GLY A 76 6.52 12.41 -8.47
C GLY A 76 6.66 11.48 -9.69
N PHE A 77 6.53 10.17 -9.49
CA PHE A 77 6.72 9.14 -10.51
C PHE A 77 8.10 9.19 -11.18
N ALA A 78 9.10 9.67 -10.44
CA ALA A 78 10.44 9.86 -10.93
C ALA A 78 11.15 8.53 -11.24
N LYS A 79 11.94 8.51 -12.32
CA LYS A 79 12.74 7.34 -12.72
C LYS A 79 14.00 7.16 -11.86
N THR A 80 14.48 8.23 -11.25
CA THR A 80 15.73 8.24 -10.47
C THR A 80 15.53 8.85 -9.09
N ASN A 81 16.42 8.57 -8.15
CA ASN A 81 16.43 9.17 -6.82
C ASN A 81 16.53 10.71 -6.90
N GLN A 82 17.43 11.21 -7.73
CA GLN A 82 17.59 12.66 -7.92
C GLN A 82 16.32 13.30 -8.47
N GLY A 83 15.64 12.64 -9.42
CA GLY A 83 14.36 13.09 -9.95
C GLY A 83 13.27 13.19 -8.87
N ALA A 84 13.21 12.20 -7.95
CA ALA A 84 12.28 12.23 -6.83
C ALA A 84 12.62 13.35 -5.83
N ILE A 85 13.89 13.53 -5.49
CA ILE A 85 14.35 14.64 -4.63
C ILE A 85 13.95 15.99 -5.23
N ASN A 86 14.14 16.16 -6.53
CA ASN A 86 13.74 17.38 -7.24
C ASN A 86 12.21 17.59 -7.22
N ALA A 87 11.42 16.51 -7.36
CA ALA A 87 9.96 16.58 -7.26
C ALA A 87 9.52 17.02 -5.86
N VAL A 88 10.13 16.48 -4.80
CA VAL A 88 9.89 16.88 -3.41
C VAL A 88 10.27 18.36 -3.19
N ALA A 89 11.43 18.79 -3.68
CA ALA A 89 11.88 20.17 -3.55
C ALA A 89 10.90 21.15 -4.23
N LYS A 90 10.41 20.81 -5.42
CA LYS A 90 9.38 21.58 -6.14
C LYS A 90 8.05 21.63 -5.35
N LEU A 91 7.65 20.52 -4.73
CA LEU A 91 6.46 20.48 -3.90
C LEU A 91 6.61 21.31 -2.62
N ALA A 92 7.79 21.24 -1.99
CA ALA A 92 8.15 22.04 -0.83
C ALA A 92 8.11 23.55 -1.14
N SER A 93 8.68 23.97 -2.27
CA SER A 93 8.64 25.37 -2.73
C SER A 93 7.21 25.89 -2.90
N LYS A 94 6.31 25.04 -3.42
CA LYS A 94 4.89 25.41 -3.59
C LYS A 94 4.10 25.48 -2.27
N ARG A 95 4.44 24.61 -1.29
CA ARG A 95 3.70 24.48 -0.03
C ARG A 95 4.32 25.25 1.13
N GLY A 96 5.50 25.83 0.94
CA GLY A 96 6.23 26.60 1.94
C GLY A 96 7.17 25.77 2.83
N SER A 97 8.09 26.47 3.50
CA SER A 97 9.20 25.90 4.26
C SER A 97 8.79 25.04 5.47
N HIS A 98 7.56 25.22 6.00
CA HIS A 98 7.05 24.46 7.13
C HIS A 98 6.23 23.22 6.71
N SER A 99 6.04 23.02 5.41
CA SER A 99 5.28 21.89 4.88
C SER A 99 5.96 20.55 5.11
N ALA A 100 5.19 19.46 5.08
CA ALA A 100 5.71 18.11 5.19
C ALA A 100 6.81 17.80 4.14
N PRO A 101 6.64 18.13 2.84
CA PRO A 101 7.71 17.94 1.83
C PRO A 101 8.99 18.69 2.17
N ALA A 102 8.90 19.90 2.73
CA ALA A 102 10.09 20.66 3.13
C ALA A 102 10.86 20.02 4.29
N LYS A 103 10.21 19.15 5.08
CA LYS A 103 10.79 18.42 6.20
C LYS A 103 11.36 17.08 5.78
N TYR A 104 10.54 16.18 5.19
CA TYR A 104 11.01 14.85 4.79
C TYR A 104 11.90 14.86 3.52
N GLY A 105 11.90 15.95 2.78
CA GLY A 105 12.78 16.16 1.63
C GLY A 105 14.24 16.45 1.98
N LYS A 106 14.59 16.49 3.28
CA LYS A 106 15.96 16.68 3.76
C LYS A 106 16.60 15.35 4.10
N PRO A 107 17.95 15.24 3.96
CA PRO A 107 18.67 14.08 4.48
C PRO A 107 18.42 13.87 5.98
N ALA A 108 18.23 12.63 6.40
CA ALA A 108 17.95 12.26 7.78
C ALA A 108 18.58 10.90 8.16
N GLY A 109 18.59 10.61 9.47
CA GLY A 109 19.11 9.37 10.01
C GLY A 109 20.62 9.20 9.84
N PRO A 110 21.16 8.04 10.28
CA PRO A 110 22.60 7.79 10.30
C PRO A 110 23.23 7.66 8.90
N TYR A 111 22.42 7.37 7.88
CA TYR A 111 22.89 7.17 6.51
C TYR A 111 22.70 8.41 5.62
N GLY A 112 22.10 9.49 6.11
CA GLY A 112 21.93 10.74 5.36
C GLY A 112 21.04 10.61 4.11
N HIS A 113 20.14 9.63 4.06
CA HIS A 113 19.21 9.48 2.94
C HIS A 113 18.05 10.47 3.02
N VAL A 114 17.47 10.80 1.85
CA VAL A 114 16.19 11.50 1.77
C VAL A 114 15.08 10.43 1.72
N TYR A 115 14.23 10.44 2.74
CA TYR A 115 13.15 9.46 2.91
C TYR A 115 11.84 9.99 2.32
N TYR A 116 11.89 10.26 1.00
CA TYR A 116 10.74 10.65 0.19
C TYR A 116 9.82 9.45 -0.10
N GLY A 117 8.64 9.72 -0.67
CA GLY A 117 7.62 8.71 -0.96
C GLY A 117 8.07 7.60 -1.92
N ARG A 118 8.09 6.34 -1.45
CA ARG A 118 8.42 5.16 -2.26
C ARG A 118 7.40 4.05 -2.05
N GLY A 119 7.27 3.21 -3.05
CA GLY A 119 6.48 1.99 -2.98
C GLY A 119 5.01 2.16 -3.28
N HIS A 120 4.22 1.12 -2.97
CA HIS A 120 2.78 1.09 -3.17
C HIS A 120 2.02 2.06 -2.26
N VAL A 121 2.56 2.37 -1.08
CA VAL A 121 1.94 3.23 -0.07
C VAL A 121 2.54 4.63 -0.02
N GLN A 122 3.52 4.92 -0.87
CA GLN A 122 4.30 6.16 -0.81
C GLN A 122 4.87 6.42 0.59
N LEU A 123 5.55 5.39 1.14
CA LEU A 123 6.18 5.48 2.46
C LEU A 123 7.13 6.68 2.51
N THR A 124 6.91 7.58 3.46
CA THR A 124 7.71 8.80 3.69
C THR A 124 8.19 8.86 5.14
N TRP A 125 9.13 9.74 5.44
CA TRP A 125 9.74 10.00 6.73
C TRP A 125 10.70 8.92 7.21
N HIS A 126 11.85 9.34 7.72
CA HIS A 126 12.88 8.49 8.26
C HIS A 126 12.34 7.46 9.28
N HIS A 127 11.56 7.92 10.26
CA HIS A 127 11.01 7.04 11.30
C HIS A 127 10.07 5.97 10.74
N ASN A 128 9.31 6.26 9.69
CA ASN A 128 8.44 5.26 9.05
C ASN A 128 9.26 4.20 8.30
N TYR A 129 10.33 4.60 7.60
CA TYR A 129 11.24 3.63 6.96
C TYR A 129 11.89 2.71 7.99
N LYS A 130 12.42 3.30 9.09
CA LYS A 130 12.99 2.53 10.19
C LYS A 130 11.98 1.56 10.80
N GLY A 131 10.79 2.05 11.13
CA GLY A 131 9.71 1.25 11.72
C GLY A 131 9.22 0.12 10.81
N SER A 132 9.21 0.33 9.48
CA SER A 132 8.77 -0.66 8.50
C SER A 132 9.85 -1.68 8.11
N SER A 133 11.08 -1.54 8.59
CA SER A 133 12.19 -2.48 8.27
C SER A 133 11.86 -3.92 8.70
N LYS A 134 11.18 -4.09 9.83
CA LYS A 134 10.73 -5.41 10.31
C LYS A 134 9.78 -6.08 9.31
N ASP A 135 8.81 -5.33 8.82
CA ASP A 135 7.82 -5.85 7.85
C ASP A 135 8.45 -6.12 6.49
N ALA A 136 9.40 -5.28 6.09
CA ALA A 136 10.17 -5.45 4.89
C ALA A 136 11.08 -6.70 4.91
N GLY A 137 11.52 -7.14 6.10
CA GLY A 137 12.54 -8.16 6.25
C GLY A 137 13.93 -7.69 5.79
N VAL A 138 14.13 -6.37 5.70
CA VAL A 138 15.39 -5.72 5.32
C VAL A 138 15.45 -4.34 5.96
N ASP A 139 16.66 -3.86 6.26
CA ASP A 139 16.88 -2.53 6.82
C ASP A 139 16.56 -1.44 5.77
N LEU A 140 15.34 -0.89 5.86
CA LEU A 140 14.88 0.20 5.00
C LEU A 140 15.47 1.56 5.39
N GLU A 141 15.99 1.70 6.62
CA GLU A 141 16.73 2.90 7.02
C GLU A 141 18.02 3.01 6.22
N LYS A 142 18.73 1.89 6.04
CA LYS A 142 19.97 1.81 5.28
C LYS A 142 19.72 1.69 3.76
N TYR A 143 18.68 0.95 3.36
CA TYR A 143 18.39 0.63 1.97
C TYR A 143 16.98 1.07 1.57
N PRO A 144 16.67 2.38 1.55
CA PRO A 144 15.31 2.88 1.33
C PRO A 144 14.73 2.49 -0.05
N ASP A 145 15.57 2.30 -1.05
CA ASP A 145 15.14 1.90 -2.40
C ASP A 145 14.64 0.45 -2.48
N LYS A 146 14.81 -0.37 -1.41
CA LYS A 146 14.15 -1.67 -1.30
C LYS A 146 12.61 -1.56 -1.28
N MET A 147 12.07 -0.38 -0.95
CA MET A 147 10.64 -0.09 -1.12
C MET A 147 10.17 -0.08 -2.58
N LEU A 148 11.07 -0.14 -3.55
CA LEU A 148 10.74 -0.28 -4.97
C LEU A 148 10.70 -1.75 -5.43
N ASP A 149 11.07 -2.69 -4.59
CA ASP A 149 10.83 -4.11 -4.81
C ASP A 149 9.33 -4.40 -4.60
N PRO A 150 8.64 -5.01 -5.58
CA PRO A 150 7.19 -5.23 -5.49
C PRO A 150 6.76 -6.08 -4.30
N VAL A 151 7.54 -7.10 -3.95
CA VAL A 151 7.22 -8.02 -2.84
C VAL A 151 7.39 -7.32 -1.49
N ILE A 152 8.51 -6.62 -1.32
CA ILE A 152 8.79 -5.85 -0.10
C ILE A 152 7.74 -4.75 0.08
N SER A 153 7.46 -4.01 -0.99
CA SER A 153 6.52 -2.90 -0.97
C SER A 153 5.08 -3.33 -0.68
N ALA A 154 4.61 -4.46 -1.24
CA ALA A 154 3.30 -5.03 -0.94
C ALA A 154 3.21 -5.49 0.52
N ARG A 155 4.26 -6.16 1.02
CA ARG A 155 4.32 -6.60 2.41
C ARG A 155 4.27 -5.43 3.39
N VAL A 156 5.05 -4.37 3.13
CA VAL A 156 5.06 -3.16 3.97
C VAL A 156 3.69 -2.46 3.93
N LEU A 157 3.06 -2.33 2.76
CA LEU A 157 1.73 -1.76 2.63
C LEU A 157 0.73 -2.49 3.54
N ILE A 158 0.64 -3.82 3.40
CA ILE A 158 -0.36 -4.63 4.09
C ILE A 158 -0.11 -4.64 5.61
N ARG A 159 1.13 -4.94 6.02
CA ARG A 159 1.50 -4.94 7.44
C ARG A 159 1.32 -3.57 8.08
N GLY A 160 1.66 -2.50 7.37
CA GLY A 160 1.49 -1.15 7.89
C GLY A 160 0.03 -0.76 8.11
N ILE A 161 -0.89 -1.23 7.25
CA ILE A 161 -2.34 -1.06 7.43
C ILE A 161 -2.83 -1.91 8.60
N MET A 162 -2.48 -3.20 8.65
CA MET A 162 -2.87 -4.13 9.71
C MET A 162 -2.38 -3.70 11.11
N ASP A 163 -1.19 -3.12 11.19
CA ASP A 163 -0.58 -2.74 12.47
C ASP A 163 -0.79 -1.26 12.82
N GLY A 164 -1.47 -0.48 11.97
CA GLY A 164 -1.66 0.97 12.18
C GLY A 164 -0.34 1.74 12.29
N ARG A 165 0.68 1.31 11.56
CA ARG A 165 2.08 1.68 11.79
C ARG A 165 2.39 3.16 11.60
N TRP A 166 1.68 3.84 10.68
CA TRP A 166 2.06 5.19 10.25
C TRP A 166 1.20 6.32 10.83
N ASN A 167 0.12 5.99 11.53
CA ASN A 167 -0.82 6.99 12.05
C ASN A 167 -0.41 7.61 13.39
N GLY A 168 0.68 7.12 14.00
CA GLY A 168 1.18 7.60 15.29
C GLY A 168 0.27 7.33 16.50
N LYS A 169 -0.84 6.59 16.31
CA LYS A 169 -1.86 6.31 17.33
C LYS A 169 -2.02 4.83 17.65
N GLY A 170 -1.31 3.95 16.93
CA GLY A 170 -1.41 2.50 17.07
C GLY A 170 -2.80 1.93 16.74
N LYS A 171 -3.63 2.68 16.00
CA LYS A 171 -4.93 2.22 15.52
C LYS A 171 -4.69 1.46 14.22
N ASP A 172 -5.00 0.18 14.23
CA ASP A 172 -4.93 -0.72 13.10
C ASP A 172 -6.22 -0.70 12.27
N ILE A 173 -6.33 -1.60 11.29
CA ILE A 173 -7.52 -1.66 10.45
C ILE A 173 -8.73 -2.13 11.24
N ASP A 174 -8.55 -3.09 12.17
CA ASP A 174 -9.63 -3.66 12.99
C ASP A 174 -10.29 -2.58 13.86
N PHE A 175 -9.55 -1.52 14.24
CA PHE A 175 -10.13 -0.37 14.93
C PHE A 175 -11.21 0.36 14.09
N TYR A 176 -11.12 0.29 12.77
CA TYR A 176 -12.06 0.95 11.85
C TYR A 176 -13.14 0.00 11.33
N GLU A 177 -12.96 -1.31 11.46
CA GLU A 177 -13.97 -2.31 11.11
C GLU A 177 -15.08 -2.31 12.17
N GLY A 178 -16.32 -2.47 11.72
CA GLY A 178 -17.48 -2.59 12.60
C GLY A 178 -17.54 -3.94 13.31
N GLU A 179 -18.63 -4.16 14.05
CA GLU A 179 -18.87 -5.41 14.80
C GLU A 179 -18.99 -6.65 13.89
N ASP A 180 -19.13 -6.48 12.58
CA ASP A 180 -19.23 -7.55 11.59
C ASP A 180 -17.90 -7.91 10.90
N ASP A 181 -16.77 -7.41 11.43
CA ASP A 181 -15.42 -7.59 10.90
C ASP A 181 -15.30 -7.20 9.41
N LYS A 182 -16.03 -6.16 8.99
CA LYS A 182 -16.01 -5.64 7.62
C LYS A 182 -15.91 -4.13 7.63
N LEU A 183 -15.28 -3.59 6.59
CA LEU A 183 -15.28 -2.15 6.34
C LEU A 183 -16.51 -1.75 5.51
N SER A 184 -17.37 -0.92 6.09
CA SER A 184 -18.33 -0.13 5.31
C SER A 184 -17.62 1.00 4.55
N ARG A 185 -18.35 1.70 3.69
CA ARG A 185 -17.84 2.89 3.01
C ARG A 185 -17.43 3.98 4.00
N GLU A 186 -18.23 4.23 5.01
CA GLU A 186 -18.00 5.22 6.04
C GLU A 186 -16.76 4.91 6.86
N GLU A 187 -16.58 3.66 7.22
CA GLU A 187 -15.40 3.16 7.93
C GLU A 187 -14.15 3.23 7.03
N ALA A 188 -14.26 2.90 5.75
CA ALA A 188 -13.18 3.05 4.79
C ALA A 188 -12.73 4.51 4.62
N ILE A 189 -13.65 5.49 4.75
CA ILE A 189 -13.32 6.92 4.79
C ILE A 189 -12.47 7.21 6.04
N GLN A 190 -12.88 6.71 7.20
CA GLN A 190 -12.13 6.90 8.46
C GLN A 190 -10.79 6.16 8.46
N ALA A 191 -10.72 4.98 7.88
CA ALA A 191 -9.50 4.19 7.75
C ALA A 191 -8.39 4.91 6.94
N ARG A 192 -8.69 6.00 6.23
CA ARG A 192 -7.67 6.82 5.57
C ARG A 192 -6.61 7.33 6.55
N HIS A 193 -6.96 7.50 7.82
CA HIS A 193 -6.01 7.84 8.88
C HIS A 193 -4.87 6.83 9.05
N LEU A 194 -5.02 5.60 8.57
CA LEU A 194 -3.95 4.58 8.60
C LEU A 194 -2.72 4.99 7.78
N VAL A 195 -2.94 5.69 6.68
CA VAL A 195 -1.89 6.02 5.70
C VAL A 195 -1.64 7.53 5.61
N ASN A 196 -2.71 8.31 5.60
CA ASN A 196 -2.65 9.77 5.51
C ASN A 196 -3.84 10.34 6.30
N VAL A 197 -3.85 11.62 6.66
CA VAL A 197 -4.87 12.13 7.59
C VAL A 197 -6.28 12.00 6.99
N GLN A 198 -6.67 12.86 6.05
CA GLN A 198 -8.00 12.82 5.40
C GLN A 198 -7.92 13.07 3.89
N ASP A 199 -6.70 13.23 3.37
CA ASP A 199 -6.53 13.53 1.95
C ASP A 199 -7.07 12.40 1.07
N LYS A 200 -7.99 12.77 0.18
CA LYS A 200 -8.64 11.83 -0.77
C LYS A 200 -9.44 10.67 -0.13
N ALA A 201 -9.85 10.79 1.13
CA ALA A 201 -10.57 9.73 1.84
C ALA A 201 -11.82 9.23 1.07
N LEU A 202 -12.68 10.14 0.59
CA LEU A 202 -13.85 9.80 -0.22
C LEU A 202 -13.50 9.08 -1.52
N THR A 203 -12.41 9.48 -2.18
CA THR A 203 -11.94 8.87 -3.43
C THR A 203 -11.44 7.44 -3.19
N ILE A 204 -10.68 7.24 -2.11
CA ILE A 204 -10.13 5.93 -1.76
C ILE A 204 -11.24 4.99 -1.29
N ALA A 205 -12.23 5.48 -0.56
CA ALA A 205 -13.41 4.69 -0.18
C ALA A 205 -14.20 4.21 -1.41
N ALA A 206 -14.35 5.04 -2.46
CA ALA A 206 -14.96 4.60 -3.70
C ALA A 206 -14.13 3.53 -4.45
N TYR A 207 -12.80 3.64 -4.39
CA TYR A 207 -11.91 2.60 -4.92
C TYR A 207 -12.02 1.31 -4.10
N PHE A 208 -12.06 1.43 -2.78
CA PHE A 208 -12.28 0.29 -1.88
C PHE A 208 -13.54 -0.48 -2.23
N GLU A 209 -14.68 0.19 -2.40
CA GLU A 209 -15.94 -0.47 -2.81
C GLU A 209 -15.79 -1.26 -4.11
N SER A 210 -15.10 -0.69 -5.10
CA SER A 210 -14.87 -1.36 -6.39
C SER A 210 -14.05 -2.64 -6.24
N PHE A 211 -12.95 -2.58 -5.46
CA PHE A 211 -12.12 -3.76 -5.20
C PHE A 211 -12.83 -4.78 -4.31
N TYR A 212 -13.53 -4.33 -3.27
CA TYR A 212 -14.30 -5.19 -2.39
C TYR A 212 -15.37 -6.00 -3.14
N ASN A 213 -16.16 -5.30 -3.98
CA ASN A 213 -17.21 -5.95 -4.77
C ASN A 213 -16.62 -6.95 -5.78
N ALA A 214 -15.48 -6.64 -6.39
CA ALA A 214 -14.81 -7.56 -7.31
C ALA A 214 -14.28 -8.81 -6.58
N LEU A 215 -13.64 -8.65 -5.42
CA LEU A 215 -13.18 -9.76 -4.58
C LEU A 215 -14.34 -10.65 -4.18
N LYS A 216 -15.41 -10.07 -3.64
CA LYS A 216 -16.62 -10.78 -3.21
C LYS A 216 -17.26 -11.56 -4.35
N ALA A 217 -17.45 -10.92 -5.53
CA ALA A 217 -18.06 -11.56 -6.70
C ALA A 217 -17.19 -12.68 -7.28
N SER A 218 -15.89 -12.67 -7.02
CA SER A 218 -14.92 -13.68 -7.47
C SER A 218 -14.68 -14.79 -6.45
N GLY A 219 -15.48 -14.84 -5.39
CA GLY A 219 -15.40 -15.90 -4.38
C GLY A 219 -14.28 -15.74 -3.36
N PHE A 220 -13.68 -14.56 -3.27
CA PHE A 220 -12.74 -14.26 -2.19
C PHE A 220 -13.51 -14.15 -0.86
N LYS A 221 -13.08 -14.94 0.13
CA LYS A 221 -13.70 -15.00 1.46
C LYS A 221 -12.77 -14.40 2.50
#